data_7017e9266927c6771e3efdb41698b55d
#
_entry.id   7017e9266927c6771e3efdb41698b55d
#
_cell.length_a   1.000
_cell.length_b   1.000
_cell.length_c   1.000
_cell.angle_alpha   90.00
_cell.angle_beta   90.00
_cell.angle_gamma   90.00
#
_symmetry.space_group_name_H-M   'P 1'
#
loop_
_entity.id
_entity.type
_entity.pdbx_description
1 polymer ?
#
loop_
_entity_poly.entity_id
_entity_poly.type
_entity_poly.pdbx_seq_one_letter_code
_entity_poly.pdbx_strand_id
1 'polypeptide(L)'
;MKKFIMRSSFALVMCCLLFAACSKDDNTDVNTASVTGYWVCYYQCWSEDGETWETNYNGDDYYINFSSHLADGKYEGDIDSGSDQLLELMGHYSFAWTISGNKIKVALSDSWTEEWQVKSLKGDEMTLQWKDEEVDYTIIAKFKKQPE
;
A
#
# COMPACT_ATOMS: atom_id res chain seq x y z
N MET A 1 27.36 -27.60 -23.47
CA MET A 1 27.36 -27.07 -22.11
C MET A 1 26.71 -25.69 -22.08
N LYS A 2 25.41 -25.60 -22.17
CA LYS A 2 24.62 -24.37 -21.95
C LYS A 2 23.15 -24.73 -21.75
N LYS A 3 22.82 -25.24 -20.57
CA LYS A 3 21.43 -25.45 -20.15
C LYS A 3 21.39 -25.43 -18.61
N PHE A 4 21.54 -24.26 -18.02
CA PHE A 4 21.22 -24.10 -16.60
C PHE A 4 21.14 -22.59 -16.26
N ILE A 5 20.17 -21.88 -16.75
CA ILE A 5 19.71 -20.62 -16.17
C ILE A 5 18.37 -20.31 -16.89
N MET A 6 17.31 -20.97 -16.51
CA MET A 6 15.97 -20.57 -16.94
C MET A 6 14.88 -21.31 -16.12
N ARG A 7 15.00 -21.32 -14.83
CA ARG A 7 13.94 -21.91 -13.96
C ARG A 7 13.64 -21.11 -12.69
N SER A 8 14.31 -19.99 -12.46
CA SER A 8 14.07 -19.21 -11.23
C SER A 8 13.17 -17.99 -11.43
N SER A 9 13.09 -17.45 -12.63
CA SER A 9 12.30 -16.22 -12.88
C SER A 9 10.79 -16.45 -13.01
N PHE A 10 10.36 -17.69 -13.31
CA PHE A 10 8.93 -17.96 -13.56
C PHE A 10 8.09 -18.10 -12.29
N ALA A 11 8.70 -18.45 -11.17
CA ALA A 11 7.98 -18.62 -9.90
C ALA A 11 7.74 -17.29 -9.16
N LEU A 12 8.60 -16.29 -9.39
CA LEU A 12 8.51 -15.01 -8.70
C LEU A 12 7.46 -14.07 -9.32
N VAL A 13 7.33 -14.09 -10.65
CA VAL A 13 6.29 -13.32 -11.37
C VAL A 13 4.88 -13.77 -10.99
N MET A 14 4.73 -15.02 -10.56
CA MET A 14 3.42 -15.56 -10.19
C MET A 14 2.90 -15.05 -8.85
N CYS A 15 3.75 -14.57 -7.94
CA CYS A 15 3.30 -14.03 -6.66
C CYS A 15 2.60 -12.66 -6.80
N CYS A 16 3.11 -11.78 -7.64
CA CYS A 16 2.46 -10.49 -7.89
C CYS A 16 1.20 -10.61 -8.75
N LEU A 17 1.13 -11.62 -9.63
CA LEU A 17 -0.04 -11.85 -10.50
C LEU A 17 -1.21 -12.52 -9.78
N LEU A 18 -0.98 -13.24 -8.68
CA LEU A 18 -2.06 -13.84 -7.89
C LEU A 18 -2.96 -12.81 -7.18
N PHE A 19 -2.49 -11.56 -7.06
CA PHE A 19 -3.30 -10.48 -6.48
C PHE A 19 -4.32 -9.87 -7.46
N ALA A 20 -4.16 -10.10 -8.75
CA ALA A 20 -5.15 -9.67 -9.76
C ALA A 20 -6.37 -10.60 -9.84
N ALA A 21 -6.28 -11.80 -9.26
CA ALA A 21 -7.32 -12.83 -9.35
C ALA A 21 -8.17 -12.97 -8.08
N CYS A 22 -7.98 -12.10 -7.06
CA CYS A 22 -8.89 -12.10 -5.91
C CYS A 22 -10.25 -11.56 -6.35
N SER A 23 -11.22 -12.48 -6.34
CA SER A 23 -12.61 -12.31 -6.73
C SER A 23 -13.23 -11.01 -6.20
N LYS A 24 -14.06 -10.43 -7.05
CA LYS A 24 -14.79 -9.17 -6.82
C LYS A 24 -15.84 -9.23 -5.69
N ASP A 25 -16.11 -10.39 -5.09
CA ASP A 25 -17.33 -10.61 -4.31
C ASP A 25 -17.18 -10.45 -2.79
N ASP A 26 -15.92 -10.30 -2.24
CA ASP A 26 -15.68 -10.23 -0.80
C ASP A 26 -15.03 -8.92 -0.31
N ASN A 27 -14.90 -7.91 -1.16
CA ASN A 27 -14.36 -6.63 -0.74
C ASN A 27 -15.40 -5.81 0.01
N THR A 28 -15.00 -5.25 1.15
CA THR A 28 -15.76 -4.21 1.84
C THR A 28 -15.85 -2.97 0.95
N ASP A 29 -16.97 -2.29 0.97
CA ASP A 29 -17.10 -0.99 0.29
C ASP A 29 -16.03 -0.02 0.78
N VAL A 30 -15.24 0.48 -0.15
CA VAL A 30 -14.16 1.41 0.15
C VAL A 30 -14.74 2.81 0.34
N ASN A 31 -14.68 3.30 1.56
CA ASN A 31 -15.14 4.63 1.92
C ASN A 31 -14.34 5.15 3.13
N THR A 32 -14.59 6.38 3.53
CA THR A 32 -13.91 7.00 4.66
C THR A 32 -13.98 6.15 5.92
N ALA A 33 -15.17 5.66 6.28
CA ALA A 33 -15.37 4.90 7.51
C ALA A 33 -14.62 3.56 7.50
N SER A 34 -14.58 2.87 6.37
CA SER A 34 -13.90 1.58 6.24
C SER A 34 -12.37 1.70 6.27
N VAL A 35 -11.84 2.81 5.73
CA VAL A 35 -10.39 3.09 5.69
C VAL A 35 -9.86 3.70 6.98
N THR A 36 -10.69 4.49 7.69
CA THR A 36 -10.29 5.11 8.96
C THR A 36 -9.79 4.09 9.97
N GLY A 37 -8.67 4.39 10.64
CA GLY A 37 -8.07 3.59 11.69
C GLY A 37 -6.56 3.45 11.57
N TYR A 38 -5.99 2.69 12.49
CA TYR A 38 -4.56 2.42 12.58
C TYR A 38 -4.23 1.08 11.91
N TRP A 39 -3.41 1.14 10.87
CA TRP A 39 -3.07 0.02 10.00
C TRP A 39 -1.58 -0.29 10.07
N VAL A 40 -1.21 -1.49 10.47
CA VAL A 40 0.17 -1.95 10.55
C VAL A 40 0.50 -2.76 9.30
N CYS A 41 1.61 -2.39 8.65
CA CYS A 41 2.12 -3.12 7.50
C CYS A 41 2.76 -4.43 7.94
N TYR A 42 2.38 -5.52 7.30
CA TYR A 42 2.99 -6.82 7.56
C TYR A 42 3.69 -7.41 6.32
N TYR A 43 3.44 -6.85 5.14
CA TYR A 43 4.04 -7.32 3.90
C TYR A 43 4.14 -6.17 2.90
N GLN A 44 5.23 -6.13 2.18
CA GLN A 44 5.42 -5.23 1.04
C GLN A 44 6.11 -5.97 -0.10
N CYS A 45 5.64 -5.71 -1.31
CA CYS A 45 6.25 -6.16 -2.56
C CYS A 45 6.44 -4.94 -3.45
N TRP A 46 7.62 -4.82 -4.05
CA TRP A 46 7.86 -3.78 -5.06
C TRP A 46 8.47 -4.40 -6.31
N SER A 47 8.15 -3.82 -7.44
CA SER A 47 8.65 -4.24 -8.75
C SER A 47 9.15 -3.04 -9.54
N GLU A 48 10.25 -3.24 -10.24
CA GLU A 48 10.90 -2.28 -11.09
C GLU A 48 11.56 -3.03 -12.26
N ASP A 49 11.33 -2.57 -13.49
CA ASP A 49 11.93 -3.14 -14.71
C ASP A 49 11.81 -4.67 -14.84
N GLY A 50 10.72 -5.25 -14.32
CA GLY A 50 10.47 -6.70 -14.39
C GLY A 50 11.16 -7.50 -13.27
N GLU A 51 11.91 -6.88 -12.39
CA GLU A 51 12.40 -7.48 -11.16
C GLU A 51 11.43 -7.22 -10.01
N THR A 52 11.41 -8.11 -9.04
CA THR A 52 10.47 -8.04 -7.90
C THR A 52 11.18 -8.38 -6.61
N TRP A 53 10.93 -7.59 -5.58
CA TRP A 53 11.42 -7.81 -4.22
C TRP A 53 10.25 -7.82 -3.25
N GLU A 54 10.39 -8.56 -2.18
CA GLU A 54 9.36 -8.63 -1.13
C GLU A 54 9.98 -8.67 0.26
N THR A 55 9.27 -8.11 1.22
CA THR A 55 9.66 -8.07 2.63
C THR A 55 8.45 -8.31 3.51
N ASN A 56 8.64 -9.12 4.55
CA ASN A 56 7.68 -9.29 5.63
C ASN A 56 8.15 -8.50 6.84
N TYR A 57 7.23 -7.79 7.46
CA TYR A 57 7.49 -7.01 8.66
C TYR A 57 6.90 -7.69 9.88
N ASN A 58 7.58 -7.56 11.00
CA ASN A 58 7.12 -8.04 12.30
C ASN A 58 7.12 -6.86 13.27
N GLY A 59 6.01 -6.67 13.95
CA GLY A 59 5.82 -5.53 14.86
C GLY A 59 4.99 -4.43 14.22
N ASP A 60 4.95 -3.29 14.87
CA ASP A 60 4.15 -2.11 14.55
C ASP A 60 4.97 -0.88 14.15
N ASP A 61 6.24 -1.10 13.78
CA ASP A 61 7.15 -0.03 13.37
C ASP A 61 6.79 0.61 12.02
N TYR A 62 5.99 -0.09 11.20
CA TYR A 62 5.54 0.37 9.89
C TYR A 62 4.03 0.48 9.88
N TYR A 63 3.53 1.70 9.95
CA TYR A 63 2.09 1.92 10.03
C TYR A 63 1.59 3.08 9.18
N ILE A 64 0.29 3.05 8.91
CA ILE A 64 -0.48 4.20 8.44
C ILE A 64 -1.67 4.37 9.38
N ASN A 65 -1.88 5.58 9.82
CA ASN A 65 -3.06 5.97 10.57
C ASN A 65 -3.92 6.93 9.73
N PHE A 66 -5.10 6.49 9.36
CA PHE A 66 -6.11 7.33 8.70
C PHE A 66 -7.07 7.84 9.78
N SER A 67 -6.86 9.05 10.24
CA SER A 67 -7.72 9.67 11.24
C SER A 67 -9.05 10.11 10.63
N SER A 68 -10.11 10.04 11.41
CA SER A 68 -11.41 10.62 11.08
C SER A 68 -11.53 12.11 11.42
N HIS A 69 -10.45 12.71 11.96
CA HIS A 69 -10.43 14.14 12.25
C HIS A 69 -10.40 14.96 10.97
N LEU A 70 -11.35 15.87 10.83
CA LEU A 70 -11.51 16.73 9.67
C LEU A 70 -10.90 18.10 9.95
N ALA A 71 -9.90 18.48 9.15
CA ALA A 71 -9.30 19.81 9.15
C ALA A 71 -9.34 20.40 7.73
N ASP A 72 -9.90 21.59 7.57
CA ASP A 72 -10.02 22.29 6.29
C ASP A 72 -10.66 21.46 5.15
N GLY A 73 -11.66 20.64 5.49
CA GLY A 73 -12.35 19.79 4.53
C GLY A 73 -11.60 18.52 4.11
N LYS A 74 -10.46 18.24 4.74
CA LYS A 74 -9.67 17.02 4.53
C LYS A 74 -9.46 16.29 5.85
N TYR A 75 -9.33 14.97 5.78
CA TYR A 75 -8.99 14.16 6.93
C TYR A 75 -7.48 14.18 7.17
N GLU A 76 -7.08 14.06 8.41
CA GLU A 76 -5.67 13.96 8.79
C GLU A 76 -5.22 12.51 8.84
N GLY A 77 -3.92 12.29 8.69
CA GLY A 77 -3.31 10.99 8.83
C GLY A 77 -1.80 11.09 9.07
N ASP A 78 -1.20 9.99 9.41
CA ASP A 78 0.24 9.85 9.56
C ASP A 78 0.72 8.47 9.12
N ILE A 79 1.95 8.42 8.67
CA ILE A 79 2.66 7.20 8.25
C ILE A 79 4.06 7.20 8.85
N ASP A 80 4.51 6.04 9.31
CA ASP A 80 5.89 5.82 9.72
C ASP A 80 6.41 4.50 9.19
N SER A 81 7.51 4.54 8.48
CA SER A 81 8.21 3.37 7.94
C SER A 81 9.67 3.28 8.44
N GLY A 82 10.04 4.10 9.41
CA GLY A 82 11.41 4.14 9.91
C GLY A 82 12.40 4.50 8.81
N SER A 83 13.39 3.65 8.59
CA SER A 83 14.40 3.82 7.53
C SER A 83 14.04 3.11 6.21
N ASP A 84 13.01 2.28 6.22
CA ASP A 84 12.56 1.57 5.03
C ASP A 84 11.49 2.37 4.29
N GLN A 85 11.34 2.08 3.02
CA GLN A 85 10.35 2.74 2.17
C GLN A 85 9.00 2.03 2.27
N LEU A 86 7.96 2.79 2.56
CA LEU A 86 6.58 2.32 2.55
C LEU A 86 5.75 3.24 1.65
N LEU A 87 5.16 2.69 0.60
CA LEU A 87 4.37 3.43 -0.38
C LEU A 87 5.09 4.71 -0.87
N GLU A 88 6.37 4.59 -1.25
CA GLU A 88 7.26 5.67 -1.70
C GLU A 88 7.66 6.69 -0.61
N LEU A 89 7.26 6.46 0.63
CA LEU A 89 7.60 7.30 1.77
C LEU A 89 8.55 6.59 2.72
N MET A 90 9.59 7.28 3.14
CA MET A 90 10.61 6.80 4.06
C MET A 90 10.66 7.71 5.29
N GLY A 91 10.49 7.13 6.48
CA GLY A 91 10.42 7.87 7.72
C GLY A 91 8.98 8.22 8.12
N HIS A 92 8.86 9.27 8.92
CA HIS A 92 7.57 9.72 9.46
C HIS A 92 7.02 10.93 8.68
N TYR A 93 5.77 10.84 8.27
CA TYR A 93 5.05 11.93 7.59
C TYR A 93 3.65 12.08 8.16
N SER A 94 3.24 13.33 8.37
CA SER A 94 1.83 13.67 8.54
C SER A 94 1.25 14.12 7.20
N PHE A 95 0.01 13.80 6.93
CA PHE A 95 -0.64 14.10 5.66
C PHE A 95 -2.12 14.46 5.86
N ALA A 96 -2.69 15.10 4.85
CA ALA A 96 -4.13 15.20 4.69
C ALA A 96 -4.60 14.20 3.63
N TRP A 97 -5.78 13.60 3.79
CA TRP A 97 -6.28 12.62 2.84
C TRP A 97 -7.75 12.80 2.49
N THR A 98 -8.07 12.32 1.32
CA THR A 98 -9.45 12.19 0.82
C THR A 98 -9.58 10.87 0.07
N ILE A 99 -10.78 10.37 -0.08
CA ILE A 99 -11.05 9.14 -0.80
C ILE A 99 -12.11 9.36 -1.87
N SER A 100 -11.90 8.75 -3.03
CA SER A 100 -12.86 8.74 -4.13
C SER A 100 -12.82 7.38 -4.82
N GLY A 101 -13.92 6.64 -4.74
CA GLY A 101 -13.95 5.25 -5.17
C GLY A 101 -12.93 4.42 -4.39
N ASN A 102 -12.03 3.76 -5.09
CA ASN A 102 -10.95 2.97 -4.49
C ASN A 102 -9.59 3.69 -4.46
N LYS A 103 -9.58 5.01 -4.59
CA LYS A 103 -8.36 5.82 -4.62
C LYS A 103 -8.31 6.75 -3.41
N ILE A 104 -7.20 6.67 -2.68
CA ILE A 104 -6.88 7.57 -1.57
C ILE A 104 -5.89 8.60 -2.11
N LYS A 105 -6.27 9.86 -2.07
CA LYS A 105 -5.37 10.96 -2.36
C LYS A 105 -4.78 11.46 -1.06
N VAL A 106 -3.46 11.46 -0.98
CA VAL A 106 -2.66 11.85 0.17
C VAL A 106 -1.91 13.13 -0.18
N ALA A 107 -2.06 14.16 0.61
CA ALA A 107 -1.35 15.43 0.47
C ALA A 107 -0.38 15.59 1.64
N LEU A 108 0.92 15.50 1.35
CA LEU A 108 2.00 15.69 2.32
C LEU A 108 2.39 17.16 2.45
N SER A 109 2.15 17.94 1.39
CA SER A 109 2.28 19.40 1.34
C SER A 109 1.43 19.96 0.21
N ASP A 110 1.40 21.27 0.04
CA ASP A 110 0.68 21.92 -1.07
C ASP A 110 1.24 21.50 -2.45
N SER A 111 2.49 21.11 -2.52
CA SER A 111 3.18 20.74 -3.76
C SER A 111 3.49 19.23 -3.88
N TRP A 112 3.24 18.44 -2.85
CA TRP A 112 3.51 17.01 -2.86
C TRP A 112 2.27 16.20 -2.50
N THR A 113 1.72 15.54 -3.50
CA THR A 113 0.55 14.66 -3.37
C THR A 113 0.87 13.29 -3.94
N GLU A 114 0.37 12.26 -3.26
CA GLU A 114 0.42 10.87 -3.68
C GLU A 114 -0.99 10.33 -3.92
N GLU A 115 -1.11 9.35 -4.77
CA GLU A 115 -2.36 8.61 -4.97
C GLU A 115 -2.11 7.12 -4.71
N TRP A 116 -2.83 6.58 -3.75
CA TRP A 116 -2.76 5.16 -3.39
C TRP A 116 -4.06 4.47 -3.78
N GLN A 117 -3.94 3.37 -4.48
CA GLN A 117 -5.09 2.57 -4.87
C GLN A 117 -5.38 1.48 -3.85
N VAL A 118 -6.60 1.43 -3.34
CA VAL A 118 -7.08 0.31 -2.53
C VAL A 118 -7.38 -0.86 -3.46
N LYS A 119 -6.54 -1.87 -3.45
CA LYS A 119 -6.70 -3.09 -4.27
C LYS A 119 -7.65 -4.08 -3.64
N SER A 120 -7.65 -4.16 -2.33
CA SER A 120 -8.62 -4.93 -1.56
C SER A 120 -8.79 -4.35 -0.16
N LEU A 121 -9.98 -4.48 0.37
CA LEU A 121 -10.32 -4.15 1.75
C LEU A 121 -11.30 -5.20 2.24
N LYS A 122 -10.89 -6.04 3.20
CA LYS A 122 -11.66 -7.16 3.73
C LYS A 122 -11.55 -7.19 5.25
N GLY A 123 -12.59 -6.71 5.92
CA GLY A 123 -12.58 -6.65 7.36
C GLY A 123 -11.41 -5.81 7.91
N ASP A 124 -10.47 -6.46 8.57
CA ASP A 124 -9.27 -5.87 9.15
C ASP A 124 -8.02 -5.96 8.26
N GLU A 125 -8.15 -6.36 7.00
CA GLU A 125 -7.05 -6.45 6.04
C GLU A 125 -7.25 -5.48 4.88
N MET A 126 -6.20 -4.72 4.56
CA MET A 126 -6.16 -3.78 3.45
C MET A 126 -4.91 -3.99 2.61
N THR A 127 -5.09 -3.94 1.28
CA THR A 127 -3.97 -3.91 0.34
C THR A 127 -3.98 -2.59 -0.41
N LEU A 128 -2.89 -1.85 -0.30
CA LEU A 128 -2.66 -0.61 -1.04
C LEU A 128 -1.65 -0.83 -2.16
N GLN A 129 -1.82 -0.10 -3.23
CA GLN A 129 -0.87 -0.01 -4.34
C GLN A 129 -0.53 1.44 -4.59
N TRP A 130 0.76 1.72 -4.67
CA TRP A 130 1.32 2.91 -5.28
C TRP A 130 1.99 2.54 -6.59
N LYS A 131 1.88 3.39 -7.61
CA LYS A 131 2.46 3.14 -8.92
C LYS A 131 3.01 4.42 -9.50
N ASP A 132 4.25 4.36 -9.99
CA ASP A 132 4.82 5.35 -10.88
C ASP A 132 4.78 4.80 -12.32
N GLU A 133 3.98 5.44 -13.16
CA GLU A 133 3.79 5.01 -14.54
C GLU A 133 4.94 5.45 -15.46
N GLU A 134 5.74 6.44 -15.04
CA GLU A 134 6.85 6.95 -15.85
C GLU A 134 8.06 6.00 -15.86
N VAL A 135 8.26 5.27 -14.76
CA VAL A 135 9.43 4.39 -14.56
C VAL A 135 9.06 2.92 -14.34
N ASP A 136 7.82 2.53 -14.62
CA ASP A 136 7.30 1.15 -14.40
C ASP A 136 7.61 0.60 -13.01
N TYR A 137 7.43 1.45 -12.00
CA TYR A 137 7.66 1.11 -10.60
C TYR A 137 6.35 0.96 -9.85
N THR A 138 6.20 -0.13 -9.12
CA THR A 138 4.99 -0.44 -8.37
C THR A 138 5.33 -0.94 -6.98
N ILE A 139 4.64 -0.40 -5.98
CA ILE A 139 4.67 -0.93 -4.60
C ILE A 139 3.28 -1.45 -4.26
N ILE A 140 3.23 -2.65 -3.70
CA ILE A 140 2.02 -3.24 -3.10
C ILE A 140 2.33 -3.49 -1.63
N ALA A 141 1.54 -2.92 -0.73
CA ALA A 141 1.69 -3.09 0.70
C ALA A 141 0.40 -3.62 1.32
N LYS A 142 0.55 -4.59 2.24
CA LYS A 142 -0.55 -5.20 2.96
C LYS A 142 -0.52 -4.82 4.42
N PHE A 143 -1.68 -4.46 4.90
CA PHE A 143 -1.89 -3.93 6.23
C PHE A 143 -2.94 -4.71 6.99
N LYS A 144 -2.77 -4.75 8.29
CA LYS A 144 -3.76 -5.24 9.23
C LYS A 144 -4.20 -4.13 10.17
N LYS A 145 -5.51 -3.93 10.28
CA LYS A 145 -6.09 -2.96 11.19
C LYS A 145 -5.90 -3.40 12.64
N GLN A 146 -5.46 -2.48 13.46
CA GLN A 146 -5.35 -2.72 14.88
C GLN A 146 -6.67 -2.37 15.57
N PRO A 147 -7.08 -3.13 16.60
CA PRO A 147 -8.24 -2.78 17.40
C PRO A 147 -8.00 -1.43 18.11
N GLU A 148 -9.06 -0.65 18.21
CA GLU A 148 -9.08 0.58 19.00
C GLU A 148 -9.01 0.30 20.51
#